data_0cb59f952257859d64c0328284aa5ca0
#
_entry.id   0cb59f952257859d64c0328284aa5ca0
#
_cell.length_a   1.000
_cell.length_b   1.000
_cell.length_c   1.000
_cell.angle_alpha   90.00
_cell.angle_beta   90.00
_cell.angle_gamma   90.00
#
_symmetry.space_group_name_H-M   'P 1'
#
loop_
_entity.id
_entity.type
_entity.pdbx_description
1 polymer ?
#
loop_
_entity_poly.entity_id
_entity_poly.type
_entity_poly.pdbx_seq_one_letter_code
_entity_poly.pdbx_strand_id
1 'polypeptide(L)'
;MPSELGRRAARQQAVFLLYQHDVTGLPMDELVGNAERDGRPVDAFARELVDGVLARREALDAAITEAAEGWTAERLAPLERNILRVAVHELRDRPDIPPAVSIAEAVALAKRYCQTEASGLVNGILGRIAAEAGLSRS
;
A
#
# COMPACT_ATOMS: atom_id res chain seq x y z
N MET A 1 -13.93 -15.87 3.38
CA MET A 1 -13.01 -15.03 2.57
C MET A 1 -13.66 -13.70 2.26
N PRO A 2 -12.95 -12.61 2.48
CA PRO A 2 -13.51 -11.30 2.10
C PRO A 2 -13.65 -11.21 0.58
N SER A 3 -14.74 -10.58 0.13
CA SER A 3 -14.96 -10.29 -1.28
C SER A 3 -13.97 -9.20 -1.73
N GLU A 4 -13.84 -8.98 -3.05
CA GLU A 4 -13.00 -7.88 -3.54
C GLU A 4 -13.49 -6.51 -3.04
N LEU A 5 -14.81 -6.35 -2.82
CA LEU A 5 -15.32 -5.14 -2.19
C LEU A 5 -14.84 -5.01 -0.75
N GLY A 6 -14.82 -6.13 -0.01
CA GLY A 6 -14.27 -6.16 1.34
C GLY A 6 -12.78 -5.88 1.36
N ARG A 7 -12.05 -6.44 0.41
CA ARG A 7 -10.61 -6.19 0.28
C ARG A 7 -10.29 -4.77 -0.12
N ARG A 8 -11.13 -4.15 -0.94
CA ARG A 8 -10.97 -2.76 -1.33
C ARG A 8 -11.04 -1.84 -0.11
N ALA A 9 -12.07 -2.02 0.72
CA ALA A 9 -12.22 -1.27 1.96
C ALA A 9 -11.07 -1.55 2.93
N ALA A 10 -10.65 -2.80 3.02
CA ALA A 10 -9.54 -3.19 3.89
C ALA A 10 -8.21 -2.59 3.43
N ARG A 11 -7.94 -2.53 2.13
CA ARG A 11 -6.74 -1.89 1.60
C ARG A 11 -6.72 -0.40 1.94
N GLN A 12 -7.86 0.26 1.78
CA GLN A 12 -7.99 1.67 2.13
C GLN A 12 -7.71 1.87 3.61
N GLN A 13 -8.28 1.03 4.47
CA GLN A 13 -8.06 1.08 5.91
C GLN A 13 -6.57 0.90 6.24
N ALA A 14 -5.91 -0.07 5.64
CA ALA A 14 -4.49 -0.33 5.84
C ALA A 14 -3.64 0.88 5.43
N VAL A 15 -3.91 1.44 4.26
CA VAL A 15 -3.17 2.60 3.75
C VAL A 15 -3.31 3.78 4.70
N PHE A 16 -4.51 4.07 5.20
CA PHE A 16 -4.69 5.21 6.10
C PHE A 16 -4.08 4.98 7.48
N LEU A 17 -4.10 3.75 8.00
CA LEU A 17 -3.39 3.43 9.24
C LEU A 17 -1.88 3.62 9.08
N LEU A 18 -1.32 3.13 7.98
CA LEU A 18 0.11 3.29 7.69
C LEU A 18 0.48 4.76 7.49
N TYR A 19 -0.40 5.51 6.83
CA TYR A 19 -0.22 6.94 6.66
C TYR A 19 -0.15 7.66 8.01
N GLN A 20 -1.11 7.38 8.90
CA GLN A 20 -1.12 7.97 10.23
C GLN A 20 0.15 7.62 11.02
N HIS A 21 0.56 6.36 10.96
CA HIS A 21 1.78 5.90 11.60
C HIS A 21 3.01 6.65 11.06
N ASP A 22 3.07 6.82 9.75
CA ASP A 22 4.19 7.47 9.08
C ASP A 22 4.31 8.94 9.47
N VAL A 23 3.21 9.68 9.48
CA VAL A 23 3.25 11.12 9.73
C VAL A 23 3.23 11.48 11.21
N THR A 24 2.66 10.66 12.09
CA THR A 24 2.57 10.97 13.51
C THR A 24 3.65 10.31 14.35
N GLY A 25 4.21 9.20 13.88
CA GLY A 25 5.12 8.38 14.68
C GLY A 25 4.44 7.58 15.78
N LEU A 26 3.10 7.61 15.87
CA LEU A 26 2.39 6.85 16.90
C LEU A 26 2.51 5.34 16.63
N PRO A 27 2.61 4.52 17.69
CA PRO A 27 2.65 3.07 17.51
C PRO A 27 1.39 2.56 16.81
N MET A 28 1.57 1.56 15.93
CA MET A 28 0.44 1.02 15.18
C MET A 28 -0.65 0.46 16.10
N ASP A 29 -0.27 -0.20 17.19
CA ASP A 29 -1.26 -0.75 18.14
C ASP A 29 -2.14 0.33 18.74
N GLU A 30 -1.58 1.51 18.99
CA GLU A 30 -2.35 2.66 19.47
C GLU A 30 -3.34 3.14 18.41
N LEU A 31 -2.90 3.23 17.16
CA LEU A 31 -3.77 3.66 16.05
C LEU A 31 -4.90 2.67 15.81
N VAL A 32 -4.60 1.39 15.84
CA VAL A 32 -5.60 0.32 15.71
C VAL A 32 -6.60 0.39 16.87
N GLY A 33 -6.10 0.55 18.10
CA GLY A 33 -6.95 0.69 19.27
C GLY A 33 -7.87 1.90 19.21
N ASN A 34 -7.36 3.03 18.72
CA ASN A 34 -8.17 4.24 18.51
C ASN A 34 -9.29 4.00 17.50
N ALA A 35 -8.98 3.35 16.39
CA ALA A 35 -9.98 3.04 15.36
C ALA A 35 -11.10 2.14 15.95
N GLU A 36 -10.72 1.14 16.71
CA GLU A 36 -11.69 0.23 17.33
C GLU A 36 -12.58 0.94 18.34
N ARG A 37 -12.01 1.82 19.16
CA ARG A 37 -12.78 2.63 20.12
C ARG A 37 -13.75 3.58 19.41
N ASP A 38 -13.39 4.05 18.22
CA ASP A 38 -14.23 4.94 17.43
C ASP A 38 -15.30 4.17 16.61
N GLY A 39 -15.44 2.88 16.85
CA GLY A 39 -16.43 2.06 16.13
C GLY A 39 -16.04 1.68 14.72
N ARG A 40 -14.75 1.74 14.40
CA ARG A 40 -14.20 1.36 13.11
C ARG A 40 -13.23 0.20 13.28
N PRO A 41 -13.73 -1.03 13.49
CA PRO A 41 -12.86 -2.18 13.72
C PRO A 41 -11.95 -2.42 12.51
N VAL A 42 -10.73 -2.84 12.80
CA VAL A 42 -9.75 -3.09 11.74
C VAL A 42 -9.99 -4.48 11.16
N ASP A 43 -10.24 -4.54 9.86
CA ASP A 43 -10.45 -5.78 9.13
C ASP A 43 -9.20 -6.66 9.22
N ALA A 44 -9.39 -7.99 9.29
CA ALA A 44 -8.29 -8.93 9.40
C ALA A 44 -7.31 -8.81 8.22
N PHE A 45 -7.83 -8.60 7.00
CA PHE A 45 -6.99 -8.41 5.84
C PHE A 45 -6.19 -7.11 5.93
N ALA A 46 -6.84 -6.03 6.43
CA ALA A 46 -6.14 -4.77 6.65
C ALA A 46 -5.00 -4.94 7.65
N ARG A 47 -5.23 -5.66 8.74
CA ARG A 47 -4.19 -5.91 9.74
C ARG A 47 -3.04 -6.72 9.15
N GLU A 48 -3.34 -7.70 8.33
CA GLU A 48 -2.32 -8.49 7.63
C GLU A 48 -1.45 -7.62 6.74
N LEU A 49 -2.07 -6.71 5.98
CA LEU A 49 -1.33 -5.78 5.12
C LEU A 49 -0.44 -4.85 5.94
N VAL A 50 -0.98 -4.29 7.02
CA VAL A 50 -0.23 -3.40 7.91
C VAL A 50 0.98 -4.12 8.50
N ASP A 51 0.77 -5.30 9.05
CA ASP A 51 1.84 -6.09 9.66
C ASP A 51 2.92 -6.47 8.65
N GLY A 52 2.51 -6.86 7.44
CA GLY A 52 3.45 -7.22 6.37
C GLY A 52 4.30 -6.03 5.93
N VAL A 53 3.68 -4.86 5.78
CA VAL A 53 4.41 -3.65 5.41
C VAL A 53 5.41 -3.26 6.49
N LEU A 54 4.99 -3.24 7.75
CA LEU A 54 5.87 -2.84 8.86
C LEU A 54 7.04 -3.81 9.03
N ALA A 55 6.80 -5.10 8.82
CA ALA A 55 7.85 -6.11 8.94
C ALA A 55 8.93 -5.97 7.86
N ARG A 56 8.60 -5.42 6.69
CA ARG A 56 9.50 -5.36 5.54
C ARG A 56 9.68 -3.97 4.98
N ARG A 57 9.42 -2.95 5.77
CA ARG A 57 9.40 -1.56 5.31
C ARG A 57 10.67 -1.15 4.57
N GLU A 58 11.85 -1.50 5.09
CA GLU A 58 13.11 -1.13 4.45
C GLU A 58 13.25 -1.75 3.06
N ALA A 59 12.91 -3.02 2.93
CA ALA A 59 12.98 -3.71 1.63
C ALA A 59 11.97 -3.15 0.65
N LEU A 60 10.76 -2.82 1.12
CA LEU A 60 9.73 -2.22 0.29
C LEU A 60 10.18 -0.84 -0.20
N ASP A 61 10.71 -0.02 0.69
CA ASP A 61 11.18 1.31 0.34
C ASP A 61 12.35 1.27 -0.65
N ALA A 62 13.25 0.30 -0.49
CA ALA A 62 14.35 0.12 -1.44
C ALA A 62 13.84 -0.22 -2.84
N ALA A 63 12.84 -1.10 -2.94
CA ALA A 63 12.25 -1.45 -4.22
C ALA A 63 11.55 -0.26 -4.87
N ILE A 64 10.81 0.52 -4.08
CA ILE A 64 10.11 1.71 -4.57
C ILE A 64 11.13 2.74 -5.07
N THR A 65 12.18 2.99 -4.30
CA THR A 65 13.22 3.95 -4.65
C THR A 65 13.90 3.56 -5.96
N GLU A 66 14.24 2.28 -6.11
CA GLU A 66 14.87 1.78 -7.33
C GLU A 66 13.99 1.96 -8.56
N ALA A 67 12.70 1.69 -8.42
CA ALA A 67 11.75 1.79 -9.52
C ALA A 67 11.30 3.22 -9.83
N ALA A 68 11.49 4.14 -8.91
CA ALA A 68 10.96 5.51 -9.01
C ALA A 68 11.84 6.48 -9.81
N GLU A 69 12.94 6.04 -10.35
CA GLU A 69 13.85 6.84 -11.21
C GLU A 69 14.02 8.29 -10.77
N GLY A 70 15.01 8.52 -9.90
CA GLY A 70 15.32 9.87 -9.46
C GLY A 70 14.57 10.33 -8.23
N TRP A 71 13.64 9.54 -7.72
CA TRP A 71 12.93 9.81 -6.48
C TRP A 71 13.26 8.73 -5.46
N THR A 72 13.38 9.11 -4.20
CA THR A 72 13.48 8.14 -3.11
C THR A 72 12.09 7.98 -2.49
N ALA A 73 11.85 6.84 -1.86
CA ALA A 73 10.58 6.63 -1.16
C ALA A 73 10.33 7.75 -0.13
N GLU A 74 11.40 8.25 0.50
CA GLU A 74 11.29 9.33 1.49
C GLU A 74 10.80 10.65 0.91
N ARG A 75 11.06 10.89 -0.38
CA ARG A 75 10.64 12.12 -1.06
C ARG A 75 9.23 12.07 -1.61
N LEU A 76 8.65 10.88 -1.68
CA LEU A 76 7.26 10.74 -2.10
C LEU A 76 6.35 11.27 -0.99
N ALA A 77 5.19 11.81 -1.38
CA ALA A 77 4.21 12.22 -0.38
C ALA A 77 3.82 11.02 0.48
N PRO A 78 3.62 11.21 1.79
CA PRO A 78 3.37 10.07 2.70
C PRO A 78 2.22 9.16 2.27
N LEU A 79 1.15 9.71 1.72
CA LEU A 79 0.02 8.88 1.30
C LEU A 79 0.39 8.05 0.07
N GLU A 80 1.05 8.65 -0.93
CA GLU A 80 1.54 7.95 -2.11
C GLU A 80 2.50 6.82 -1.72
N ARG A 81 3.42 7.14 -0.81
CA ARG A 81 4.39 6.17 -0.31
C ARG A 81 3.72 4.95 0.32
N ASN A 82 2.68 5.18 1.11
CA ASN A 82 2.02 4.07 1.79
C ASN A 82 1.09 3.28 0.87
N ILE A 83 0.51 3.90 -0.14
CA ILE A 83 -0.20 3.18 -1.20
C ILE A 83 0.78 2.23 -1.90
N LEU A 84 1.96 2.72 -2.25
CA LEU A 84 2.99 1.91 -2.91
C LEU A 84 3.47 0.77 -2.02
N ARG A 85 3.71 1.03 -0.73
CA ARG A 85 4.15 -0.01 0.20
C ARG A 85 3.16 -1.17 0.27
N VAL A 86 1.88 -0.87 0.39
CA VAL A 86 0.84 -1.90 0.44
C VAL A 86 0.82 -2.70 -0.86
N ALA A 87 0.85 -2.03 -2.00
CA ALA A 87 0.80 -2.72 -3.29
C ALA A 87 2.03 -3.60 -3.53
N VAL A 88 3.22 -3.11 -3.19
CA VAL A 88 4.45 -3.90 -3.36
C VAL A 88 4.42 -5.11 -2.43
N HIS A 89 3.93 -4.95 -1.21
CA HIS A 89 3.75 -6.07 -0.31
C HIS A 89 2.84 -7.14 -0.94
N GLU A 90 1.70 -6.75 -1.50
CA GLU A 90 0.82 -7.70 -2.18
C GLU A 90 1.50 -8.40 -3.35
N LEU A 91 2.22 -7.64 -4.17
CA LEU A 91 2.93 -8.20 -5.33
C LEU A 91 3.95 -9.25 -4.91
N ARG A 92 4.64 -9.05 -3.80
CA ARG A 92 5.72 -9.92 -3.35
C ARG A 92 5.26 -11.09 -2.49
N ASP A 93 4.29 -10.83 -1.62
CA ASP A 93 3.96 -11.78 -0.55
C ASP A 93 2.56 -12.36 -0.63
N ARG A 94 1.76 -11.93 -1.59
CA ARG A 94 0.40 -12.45 -1.78
C ARG A 94 0.24 -12.93 -3.22
N PRO A 95 0.81 -14.10 -3.54
CA PRO A 95 0.72 -14.64 -4.91
C PRO A 95 -0.71 -15.03 -5.30
N ASP A 96 -1.61 -15.19 -4.32
CA ASP A 96 -3.02 -15.45 -4.57
C ASP A 96 -3.77 -14.23 -5.12
N ILE A 97 -3.19 -13.03 -5.00
CA ILE A 97 -3.80 -11.81 -5.54
C ILE A 97 -3.14 -11.51 -6.89
N PRO A 98 -3.92 -11.46 -7.98
CA PRO A 98 -3.34 -11.15 -9.29
C PRO A 98 -2.65 -9.78 -9.28
N PRO A 99 -1.45 -9.67 -9.84
CA PRO A 99 -0.74 -8.37 -9.89
C PRO A 99 -1.57 -7.24 -10.47
N ALA A 100 -2.37 -7.51 -11.50
CA ALA A 100 -3.24 -6.51 -12.10
C ALA A 100 -4.22 -5.92 -11.09
N VAL A 101 -4.73 -6.74 -10.16
CA VAL A 101 -5.64 -6.28 -9.11
C VAL A 101 -4.92 -5.35 -8.14
N SER A 102 -3.75 -5.75 -7.64
CA SER A 102 -2.98 -4.93 -6.71
C SER A 102 -2.62 -3.59 -7.32
N ILE A 103 -2.19 -3.58 -8.57
CA ILE A 103 -1.81 -2.36 -9.26
C ILE A 103 -3.03 -1.47 -9.50
N ALA A 104 -4.13 -2.04 -10.00
CA ALA A 104 -5.35 -1.28 -10.28
C ALA A 104 -5.92 -0.65 -9.01
N GLU A 105 -5.92 -1.37 -7.89
CA GLU A 105 -6.43 -0.85 -6.62
C GLU A 105 -5.54 0.28 -6.09
N ALA A 106 -4.22 0.16 -6.23
CA ALA A 106 -3.30 1.23 -5.84
C ALA A 106 -3.51 2.49 -6.69
N VAL A 107 -3.66 2.33 -8.00
CA VAL A 107 -3.93 3.44 -8.92
C VAL A 107 -5.26 4.12 -8.57
N ALA A 108 -6.29 3.33 -8.25
CA ALA A 108 -7.59 3.88 -7.86
C ALA A 108 -7.51 4.70 -6.58
N LEU A 109 -6.75 4.23 -5.58
CA LEU A 109 -6.53 4.98 -4.35
C LEU A 109 -5.79 6.30 -4.62
N ALA A 110 -4.77 6.24 -5.47
CA ALA A 110 -4.01 7.46 -5.83
C ALA A 110 -4.90 8.48 -6.55
N LYS A 111 -5.76 8.03 -7.47
CA LYS A 111 -6.70 8.91 -8.15
C LYS A 111 -7.67 9.55 -7.19
N ARG A 112 -8.10 8.81 -6.18
CA ARG A 112 -9.12 9.29 -5.24
C ARG A 112 -8.57 10.26 -4.21
N TYR A 113 -7.34 10.05 -3.74
CA TYR A 113 -6.83 10.74 -2.55
C TYR A 113 -5.56 11.56 -2.78
N CYS A 114 -4.90 11.40 -3.90
CA CYS A 114 -3.64 12.09 -4.17
C CYS A 114 -3.79 13.11 -5.29
N GLN A 115 -2.71 13.84 -5.59
CA GLN A 115 -2.71 14.81 -6.67
C GLN A 115 -2.79 14.12 -8.03
N THR A 116 -3.17 14.89 -9.05
CA THR A 116 -3.47 14.38 -10.39
C THR A 116 -2.38 13.47 -10.98
N GLU A 117 -1.11 13.82 -10.78
CA GLU A 117 0.03 13.08 -11.37
C GLU A 117 0.34 11.78 -10.62
N ALA A 118 -0.19 11.64 -9.41
CA ALA A 118 0.17 10.51 -8.54
C ALA A 118 -0.23 9.16 -9.13
N SER A 119 -1.38 9.09 -9.77
CA SER A 119 -1.86 7.81 -10.32
C SER A 119 -0.94 7.28 -11.41
N GLY A 120 -0.41 8.16 -12.26
CA GLY A 120 0.54 7.78 -13.30
C GLY A 120 1.86 7.31 -12.71
N LEU A 121 2.35 8.03 -11.70
CA LEU A 121 3.58 7.65 -10.99
C LEU A 121 3.43 6.29 -10.31
N VAL A 122 2.33 6.07 -9.59
CA VAL A 122 2.04 4.81 -8.91
C VAL A 122 1.98 3.67 -9.93
N ASN A 123 1.25 3.86 -11.02
CA ASN A 123 1.14 2.84 -12.06
C ASN A 123 2.51 2.50 -12.66
N GLY A 124 3.33 3.51 -12.96
CA GLY A 124 4.65 3.31 -13.54
C GLY A 124 5.60 2.56 -12.62
N ILE A 125 5.63 2.94 -11.34
CA ILE A 125 6.49 2.28 -10.35
C ILE A 125 6.08 0.82 -10.18
N LEU A 126 4.79 0.57 -9.97
CA LEU A 126 4.30 -0.80 -9.73
C LEU A 126 4.44 -1.68 -10.97
N GLY A 127 4.20 -1.13 -12.16
CA GLY A 127 4.40 -1.86 -13.41
C GLY A 127 5.86 -2.29 -13.58
N ARG A 128 6.79 -1.41 -13.24
CA ARG A 128 8.21 -1.72 -13.32
C ARG A 128 8.61 -2.79 -12.31
N ILE A 129 8.14 -2.68 -11.07
CA ILE A 129 8.42 -3.69 -10.04
C ILE A 129 7.87 -5.05 -10.46
N ALA A 130 6.65 -5.10 -10.97
CA ALA A 130 6.04 -6.36 -11.43
C ALA A 130 6.83 -6.96 -12.60
N ALA A 131 7.24 -6.13 -13.55
CA ALA A 131 8.01 -6.60 -14.72
C ALA A 131 9.37 -7.17 -14.29
N GLU A 132 10.09 -6.49 -13.40
CA GLU A 132 11.39 -6.94 -12.91
C GLU A 132 11.29 -8.22 -12.10
N ALA A 133 10.17 -8.43 -11.42
CA ALA A 133 9.91 -9.66 -10.67
C ALA A 133 9.38 -10.79 -11.55
N GLY A 134 9.18 -10.55 -12.85
CA GLY A 134 8.66 -11.54 -13.77
C GLY A 134 7.18 -11.83 -13.58
N LEU A 135 6.42 -10.90 -13.00
CA LEU A 135 5.00 -11.09 -12.72
C LEU A 135 4.15 -10.64 -13.91
N SER A 136 3.11 -11.44 -14.21
CA SER A 136 2.13 -11.08 -15.23
C SER A 136 1.13 -10.08 -14.65
N ARG A 137 0.75 -9.07 -15.45
CA ARG A 137 -0.27 -8.10 -15.06
C ARG A 137 -1.70 -8.58 -15.35
N SER A 138 -1.82 -9.69 -16.04
CA SER A 138 -3.15 -10.23 -16.37
C SER A 138 -3.63 -11.29 -15.37
#